data_7244d4e226dc7494409e31a38e46ac38
#
_entry.id   7244d4e226dc7494409e31a38e46ac38
#
_cell.length_a   1.000
_cell.length_b   1.000
_cell.length_c   1.000
_cell.angle_alpha   90.00
_cell.angle_beta   90.00
_cell.angle_gamma   90.00
#
_symmetry.space_group_name_H-M   'P 1'
#
loop_
_entity.id
_entity.type
_entity.pdbx_description
1 polymer ?
#
loop_
_entity_poly.entity_id
_entity_poly.type
_entity_poly.pdbx_seq_one_letter_code
_entity_poly.pdbx_strand_id
1 'polypeptide(L)' 'RQRQMCIRDRIIEDARKKAKITQAELARRIGSDRSYISRVESGQTEPKVSTFYRIMNALGCRIEFSMSL' A
#
# COMPACT_ATOMS: atom_id res chain seq x y z
N ARG A 1 -0.29 -14.39 -20.45
CA ARG A 1 0.75 -13.77 -19.98
C ARG A 1 0.46 -13.13 -18.69
N GLN A 2 1.32 -13.23 -17.78
CA GLN A 2 1.07 -12.71 -16.63
C GLN A 2 1.54 -11.38 -16.40
N ARG A 3 0.82 -10.61 -15.71
CA ARG A 3 1.18 -9.38 -15.46
C ARG A 3 1.98 -9.33 -14.24
N GLN A 4 3.00 -8.62 -14.23
CA GLN A 4 3.77 -8.50 -13.13
C GLN A 4 3.28 -7.50 -12.21
N MET A 5 3.06 -7.81 -10.95
CA MET A 5 2.68 -6.86 -10.00
C MET A 5 3.86 -6.07 -9.58
N CYS A 6 3.65 -4.80 -9.37
CA CYS A 6 4.67 -3.94 -8.86
C CYS A 6 5.05 -4.40 -7.47
N ILE A 7 6.31 -4.39 -7.14
CA ILE A 7 6.77 -4.80 -5.85
C ILE A 7 6.12 -3.98 -4.76
N ARG A 8 5.91 -2.70 -5.02
CA ARG A 8 5.26 -1.81 -4.09
C ARG A 8 3.85 -2.26 -3.76
N ASP A 9 3.13 -2.74 -4.76
CA ASP A 9 1.76 -3.19 -4.55
C ASP A 9 1.73 -4.43 -3.67
N ARG A 10 2.67 -5.33 -3.90
CA ARG A 10 2.75 -6.51 -3.11
C ARG A 10 3.08 -6.19 -1.67
N ILE A 11 3.96 -5.24 -1.44
CA ILE A 11 4.33 -4.85 -0.10
C ILE A 11 3.12 -4.31 0.65
N ILE A 12 2.28 -3.54 -0.03
CA ILE A 12 1.08 -2.99 0.59
C ILE A 12 0.14 -4.10 1.01
N GLU A 13 -0.11 -5.02 0.10
CA GLU A 13 -1.03 -6.10 0.41
C GLU A 13 -0.49 -6.97 1.54
N ASP A 14 0.78 -7.32 1.50
CA ASP A 14 1.38 -8.15 2.52
C ASP A 14 1.35 -7.46 3.88
N ALA A 15 1.69 -6.19 3.91
CA ALA A 15 1.70 -5.45 5.17
C ALA A 15 0.30 -5.33 5.73
N ARG A 16 -0.69 -5.14 4.84
CA ARG A 16 -2.06 -5.03 5.29
C ARG A 16 -2.53 -6.34 5.90
N LYS A 17 -2.21 -7.45 5.26
CA LYS A 17 -2.63 -8.75 5.76
C LYS A 17 -1.93 -9.09 7.08
N LYS A 18 -0.68 -8.74 7.19
CA LYS A 18 0.03 -8.96 8.44
C LYS A 18 -0.56 -8.16 9.57
N ALA A 19 -1.02 -6.97 9.29
CA ALA A 19 -1.64 -6.14 10.31
C ALA A 19 -3.09 -6.54 10.55
N LYS A 20 -3.62 -7.48 9.76
CA LYS A 20 -4.99 -7.96 9.89
C LYS A 20 -5.99 -6.84 9.73
N ILE A 21 -5.75 -5.99 8.75
CA ILE A 21 -6.59 -4.85 8.47
C ILE A 21 -7.26 -5.07 7.12
N THR A 22 -8.54 -4.77 7.02
CA THR A 22 -9.25 -4.93 5.76
C THR A 22 -8.94 -3.78 4.84
N GLN A 23 -9.25 -3.95 3.56
CA GLN A 23 -9.07 -2.87 2.61
C GLN A 23 -9.90 -1.66 2.99
N ALA A 24 -11.12 -1.89 3.47
CA ALA A 24 -11.97 -0.79 3.86
C ALA A 24 -11.39 -0.01 5.05
N GLU A 25 -10.83 -0.74 6.00
CA GLU A 25 -10.24 -0.09 7.15
C GLU A 25 -9.00 0.72 6.74
N LEU A 26 -8.18 0.16 5.88
CA LEU A 26 -7.01 0.89 5.41
C LEU A 26 -7.43 2.15 4.67
N ALA A 27 -8.43 2.03 3.80
CA ALA A 27 -8.92 3.17 3.06
C ALA A 27 -9.40 4.26 4.00
N ARG A 28 -10.11 3.87 5.04
CA ARG A 28 -10.60 4.83 5.99
C ARG A 28 -9.45 5.56 6.69
N ARG A 29 -8.42 4.84 7.02
CA ARG A 29 -7.28 5.42 7.72
C ARG A 29 -6.53 6.46 6.90
N ILE A 30 -6.51 6.28 5.59
CA ILE A 30 -5.79 7.20 4.74
C ILE A 30 -6.71 8.19 4.05
N GLY A 31 -8.01 8.13 4.33
CA GLY A 31 -8.95 9.05 3.75
C GLY A 31 -9.29 8.77 2.30
N SER A 32 -9.31 7.50 1.93
CA SER A 32 -9.61 7.09 0.55
C SER A 32 -10.74 6.09 0.56
N ASP A 33 -11.06 5.56 -0.62
CA ASP A 33 -12.10 4.56 -0.77
C ASP A 33 -11.52 3.19 -0.79
N ARG A 34 -12.30 2.21 -0.42
CA ARG A 34 -11.90 0.82 -0.51
C ARG A 34 -11.57 0.46 -1.95
N SER A 35 -12.31 1.00 -2.91
CA SER A 35 -12.03 0.67 -4.30
C SER A 35 -10.67 1.18 -4.74
N TYR A 36 -10.20 2.30 -4.18
CA TYR A 36 -8.86 2.78 -4.48
C TYR A 36 -7.82 1.78 -3.98
N ILE A 37 -7.99 1.30 -2.76
CA ILE A 37 -7.05 0.32 -2.20
C ILE A 37 -7.07 -0.96 -3.03
N SER A 38 -8.25 -1.38 -3.44
CA SER A 38 -8.37 -2.58 -4.26
C SER A 38 -7.62 -2.41 -5.57
N ARG A 39 -7.76 -1.26 -6.21
CA ARG A 39 -7.07 -1.01 -7.47
C ARG A 39 -5.56 -0.93 -7.29
N VAL A 40 -5.12 -0.36 -6.19
CA VAL A 40 -3.69 -0.30 -5.91
C VAL A 40 -3.13 -1.70 -5.69
N GLU A 41 -3.83 -2.51 -4.92
CA GLU A 41 -3.34 -3.85 -4.61
C GLU A 41 -3.36 -4.76 -5.82
N SER A 42 -4.25 -4.51 -6.77
CA SER A 42 -4.30 -5.34 -7.95
C SER A 42 -3.40 -4.85 -9.08
N GLY A 43 -2.73 -3.75 -8.86
CA GLY A 43 -1.80 -3.23 -9.86
C GLY A 43 -2.45 -2.37 -10.90
N GLN A 44 -3.72 -2.02 -10.75
CA GLN A 44 -4.40 -1.19 -11.73
C GLN A 44 -4.04 0.27 -11.59
N THR A 45 -3.63 0.68 -10.43
CA THR A 45 -3.29 2.06 -10.15
C THR A 45 -2.01 2.08 -9.34
N GLU A 46 -1.12 3.00 -9.68
CA GLU A 46 0.11 3.14 -8.93
C GLU A 46 -0.01 4.31 -7.98
N PRO A 47 0.19 4.13 -6.70
CA PRO A 47 0.08 5.26 -5.77
C PRO A 47 1.27 6.18 -5.88
N LYS A 48 1.08 7.44 -5.58
CA LYS A 48 2.18 8.36 -5.52
C LYS A 48 3.03 8.00 -4.31
N VAL A 49 4.25 8.46 -4.31
CA VAL A 49 5.15 8.17 -3.21
C VAL A 49 4.57 8.64 -1.89
N SER A 50 3.98 9.82 -1.87
CA SER A 50 3.39 10.34 -0.64
C SER A 50 2.23 9.46 -0.17
N THR A 51 1.43 8.96 -1.11
CA THR A 51 0.33 8.09 -0.77
C THR A 51 0.86 6.75 -0.24
N PHE A 52 1.90 6.26 -0.87
CA PHE A 52 2.51 5.00 -0.43
C PHE A 52 2.99 5.11 1.01
N TYR A 53 3.65 6.20 1.36
CA TYR A 53 4.09 6.42 2.72
C TYR A 53 2.92 6.51 3.68
N ARG A 54 1.86 7.17 3.25
CA ARG A 54 0.69 7.29 4.09
C ARG A 54 0.08 5.93 4.37
N ILE A 55 0.01 5.08 3.35
CA ILE A 55 -0.50 3.74 3.49
C ILE A 55 0.35 2.94 4.47
N MET A 56 1.66 2.99 4.28
CA MET A 56 2.54 2.21 5.15
C MET A 56 2.49 2.70 6.58
N ASN A 57 2.38 4.00 6.78
CA ASN A 57 2.25 4.53 8.12
C ASN A 57 0.96 4.08 8.77
N ALA A 58 -0.12 4.04 7.99
CA ALA A 58 -1.41 3.61 8.52
C ALA A 58 -1.37 2.15 8.94
N LEU A 59 -0.47 1.39 8.34
CA LEU A 59 -0.32 -0.01 8.68
C LEU A 59 0.71 -0.25 9.78
N GLY A 60 1.30 0.83 10.29
CA GLY A 60 2.28 0.71 11.35
C GLY A 60 3.65 0.31 10.88
N CYS A 61 3.89 0.36 9.58
CA CYS A 61 5.20 0.03 9.05
C CYS A 61 6.07 1.27 8.99
N ARG A 62 7.34 1.14 9.34
CA ARG A 62 8.24 2.23 9.27
C ARG A 62 9.06 2.06 8.07
N ILE A 63 9.11 3.03 7.22
CA ILE A 63 9.95 3.00 6.06
C ILE A 63 11.12 3.89 6.30
N GLU A 64 12.31 3.34 6.25
CA GLU A 64 13.50 4.11 6.45
C GLU A 64 14.27 4.15 5.18
N PHE A 65 14.66 5.32 4.74
CA PHE A 65 15.51 5.45 3.61
C PHE A 65 16.89 5.68 4.12
N SER A 66 17.79 4.79 3.77
CA SER A 66 19.12 4.95 4.09
C SER A 66 19.81 5.42 2.89
N MET A 67 20.24 6.64 2.85
CA MET A 67 20.96 7.11 1.74
C MET A 67 22.39 6.94 2.02
N SER A 68 23.00 6.05 1.32
CA SER A 68 24.35 5.84 1.44
C SER A 68 25.04 6.67 0.50
N LEU A 69 25.75 7.58 0.85
CA LEU A 69 26.44 8.44 -0.09
C LEU A 69 27.86 8.10 -0.26
#